data_c459466dbdea2ebad6c3b7be8595ec58
#
_entry.id   c459466dbdea2ebad6c3b7be8595ec58
#
_cell.length_a   1.000
_cell.length_b   1.000
_cell.length_c   1.000
_cell.angle_alpha   90.00
_cell.angle_beta   90.00
_cell.angle_gamma   90.00
#
_symmetry.space_group_name_H-M   'P 1'
#
loop_
_entity.id
_entity.type
_entity.pdbx_description
1 polymer ?
#
loop_
_entity_poly.entity_id
_entity_poly.type
_entity_poly.pdbx_seq_one_letter_code
_entity_poly.pdbx_strand_id
1 'polypeptide(L)'
;MAMKPIDWPSLEAAPEWIDLFARGTATLRSAESEPPLRAELFSSLQMEQHGQALAHAHHVGRSRPPDTLLPRLTENQTLLAQACALLMESVRQNRQITPADEWLLDNFYLIEEQIRLAKRHLPKGYSRSLPKLDTGPSQGLPRVYDIALEMISHSDARIDAAGIQAFVAAYQVVTPLQLGELWAIPIMMRLGLIENLRRVAIRLAYANMNRGLADTWADTCLLYTSPSPRDRTRS
;
A
#
# COMPACT_ATOMS: atom_id res chain seq x y z
N MET A 1 16.17 -9.87 -24.55
CA MET A 1 14.77 -10.31 -24.74
C MET A 1 13.91 -9.12 -24.33
N ALA A 2 13.44 -8.33 -25.34
CA ALA A 2 12.71 -7.09 -25.09
C ALA A 2 11.36 -7.41 -24.43
N MET A 3 11.09 -6.80 -23.25
CA MET A 3 9.80 -6.88 -22.60
C MET A 3 8.73 -6.26 -23.50
N LYS A 4 7.65 -7.02 -23.78
CA LYS A 4 6.46 -6.46 -24.41
C LYS A 4 5.93 -5.33 -23.52
N PRO A 5 5.64 -4.14 -24.08
CA PRO A 5 4.92 -3.11 -23.33
C PRO A 5 3.57 -3.70 -22.87
N ILE A 6 3.16 -3.31 -21.66
CA ILE A 6 1.85 -3.68 -21.12
C ILE A 6 0.81 -3.12 -22.09
N ASP A 7 0.01 -4.01 -22.68
CA ASP A 7 -1.17 -3.62 -23.47
C ASP A 7 -2.19 -2.99 -22.50
N TRP A 8 -2.12 -1.69 -22.35
CA TRP A 8 -3.15 -0.92 -21.70
C TRP A 8 -4.37 -0.93 -22.61
N PRO A 9 -5.59 -1.19 -22.09
CA PRO A 9 -6.78 -1.13 -22.89
C PRO A 9 -6.83 0.22 -23.61
N SER A 10 -6.90 0.17 -24.94
CA SER A 10 -7.00 1.35 -25.78
C SER A 10 -8.24 2.16 -25.37
N LEU A 11 -8.04 3.45 -25.11
CA LEU A 11 -8.99 4.40 -24.54
C LEU A 11 -10.20 4.74 -25.44
N GLU A 12 -10.42 4.00 -26.53
CA GLU A 12 -11.54 4.23 -27.43
C GLU A 12 -12.87 3.58 -26.98
N ALA A 13 -12.87 2.78 -25.90
CA ALA A 13 -14.08 2.19 -25.31
C ALA A 13 -14.54 2.96 -24.06
N ALA A 14 -15.01 4.19 -24.27
CA ALA A 14 -15.39 5.11 -23.20
C ALA A 14 -16.52 4.63 -22.21
N PRO A 15 -17.51 3.80 -22.56
CA PRO A 15 -18.59 3.46 -21.62
C PRO A 15 -18.17 2.49 -20.50
N GLU A 16 -17.42 1.44 -20.81
CA GLU A 16 -16.96 0.47 -19.81
C GLU A 16 -15.92 1.03 -18.87
N TRP A 17 -15.14 1.97 -19.34
CA TRP A 17 -14.10 2.66 -18.60
C TRP A 17 -14.66 3.58 -17.52
N ILE A 18 -15.74 4.32 -17.81
CA ILE A 18 -16.41 5.19 -16.84
C ILE A 18 -17.00 4.36 -15.69
N ASP A 19 -17.58 3.21 -15.97
CA ASP A 19 -18.14 2.30 -14.97
C ASP A 19 -17.03 1.59 -14.15
N LEU A 20 -15.92 1.22 -14.78
CA LEU A 20 -14.74 0.68 -14.10
C LEU A 20 -14.09 1.75 -13.20
N PHE A 21 -14.05 2.99 -13.69
CA PHE A 21 -13.54 4.15 -12.97
C PHE A 21 -14.43 4.46 -11.75
N ALA A 22 -15.75 4.50 -11.92
CA ALA A 22 -16.69 4.75 -10.83
C ALA A 22 -16.64 3.64 -9.76
N ARG A 23 -16.55 2.38 -10.16
CA ARG A 23 -16.38 1.24 -9.25
C ARG A 23 -14.99 1.23 -8.61
N GLY A 24 -13.94 1.55 -9.36
CA GLY A 24 -12.57 1.68 -8.88
C GLY A 24 -12.43 2.78 -7.82
N THR A 25 -13.06 3.93 -8.02
CA THR A 25 -13.05 5.02 -7.04
C THR A 25 -13.80 4.64 -5.75
N ALA A 26 -14.88 3.87 -5.81
CA ALA A 26 -15.58 3.40 -4.62
C ALA A 26 -14.71 2.43 -3.80
N THR A 27 -14.02 1.51 -4.46
CA THR A 27 -13.10 0.54 -3.82
C THR A 27 -11.89 1.26 -3.21
N LEU A 28 -11.30 2.20 -3.96
CA LEU A 28 -10.21 3.04 -3.46
C LEU A 28 -10.66 3.89 -2.26
N ARG A 29 -11.87 4.45 -2.30
CA ARG A 29 -12.42 5.26 -1.20
C ARG A 29 -12.56 4.44 0.09
N SER A 30 -12.99 3.19 0.00
CA SER A 30 -13.00 2.28 1.15
C SER A 30 -11.60 2.01 1.67
N ALA A 31 -10.62 1.84 0.78
CA ALA A 31 -9.23 1.56 1.13
C ALA A 31 -8.45 2.81 1.61
N GLU A 32 -8.94 4.03 1.35
CA GLU A 32 -8.36 5.29 1.85
C GLU A 32 -8.43 5.37 3.39
N SER A 33 -9.39 4.71 4.01
CA SER A 33 -9.53 4.69 5.48
C SER A 33 -8.34 4.01 6.18
N GLU A 34 -7.55 3.20 5.46
CA GLU A 34 -6.37 2.55 6.01
C GLU A 34 -5.16 3.52 5.95
N PRO A 35 -4.63 3.97 7.11
CA PRO A 35 -3.46 4.84 7.11
C PRO A 35 -2.21 4.09 6.60
N PRO A 36 -1.21 4.77 6.05
CA PRO A 36 0.11 4.20 5.82
C PRO A 36 0.66 3.57 7.10
N LEU A 37 1.47 2.52 6.92
CA LEU A 37 2.20 1.90 8.03
C LEU A 37 3.32 2.87 8.46
N ARG A 38 2.95 3.85 9.25
CA ARG A 38 3.87 4.84 9.79
C ARG A 38 3.42 5.19 11.20
N ALA A 39 4.16 4.67 12.15
CA ALA A 39 4.02 4.97 13.57
C ALA A 39 5.17 5.85 14.05
N GLU A 40 5.33 5.98 15.35
CA GLU A 40 6.49 6.65 15.93
C GLU A 40 7.78 5.89 15.57
N LEU A 41 8.81 6.64 15.15
CA LEU A 41 10.09 6.04 14.80
C LEU A 41 10.83 5.63 16.07
N PHE A 42 11.27 4.39 16.10
CA PHE A 42 11.98 3.82 17.22
C PHE A 42 13.48 3.78 16.98
N SER A 43 14.25 4.07 18.03
CA SER A 43 15.67 3.75 18.09
C SER A 43 15.88 2.23 18.15
N SER A 44 17.10 1.75 17.90
CA SER A 44 17.42 0.32 17.96
C SER A 44 17.01 -0.30 19.31
N LEU A 45 17.24 0.38 20.43
CA LEU A 45 16.86 -0.11 21.75
C LEU A 45 15.32 -0.17 21.91
N GLN A 46 14.61 0.83 21.43
CA GLN A 46 13.14 0.85 21.47
C GLN A 46 12.56 -0.25 20.57
N MET A 47 13.18 -0.53 19.42
CA MET A 47 12.79 -1.65 18.55
C MET A 47 12.95 -3.00 19.25
N GLU A 48 14.03 -3.21 19.99
CA GLU A 48 14.22 -4.44 20.78
C GLU A 48 13.17 -4.58 21.89
N GLN A 49 12.91 -3.50 22.63
CA GLN A 49 11.87 -3.47 23.67
C GLN A 49 10.48 -3.71 23.07
N HIS A 50 10.19 -3.12 21.92
CA HIS A 50 8.94 -3.34 21.19
C HIS A 50 8.80 -4.80 20.73
N GLY A 51 9.89 -5.41 20.26
CA GLY A 51 9.91 -6.83 19.90
C GLY A 51 9.52 -7.74 21.06
N GLN A 52 10.04 -7.47 22.26
CA GLN A 52 9.66 -8.21 23.47
C GLN A 52 8.19 -7.95 23.88
N ALA A 53 7.75 -6.69 23.83
CA ALA A 53 6.37 -6.33 24.16
C ALA A 53 5.37 -6.99 23.17
N LEU A 54 5.70 -7.00 21.89
CA LEU A 54 4.91 -7.65 20.85
C LEU A 54 4.81 -9.16 21.09
N ALA A 55 5.92 -9.80 21.49
CA ALA A 55 5.94 -11.21 21.80
C ALA A 55 5.05 -11.60 22.99
N HIS A 56 4.91 -10.71 23.99
CA HIS A 56 3.98 -10.88 25.10
C HIS A 56 2.51 -10.68 24.66
N ALA A 57 2.26 -9.77 23.71
CA ALA A 57 0.91 -9.48 23.22
C ALA A 57 0.40 -10.54 22.23
N HIS A 58 1.29 -11.27 21.57
CA HIS A 58 0.93 -12.25 20.57
C HIS A 58 0.38 -13.55 21.20
N HIS A 59 -0.88 -13.85 20.89
CA HIS A 59 -1.51 -15.10 21.25
C HIS A 59 -1.76 -15.92 20.00
N VAL A 60 -1.12 -17.10 19.92
CA VAL A 60 -1.24 -18.01 18.78
C VAL A 60 -2.40 -18.96 19.00
N GLY A 61 -3.39 -18.89 18.11
CA GLY A 61 -4.56 -19.76 18.15
C GLY A 61 -4.30 -21.15 17.56
N ARG A 62 -5.14 -22.11 17.95
CA ARG A 62 -5.15 -23.46 17.35
C ARG A 62 -6.00 -23.52 16.07
N SER A 63 -6.79 -22.48 15.78
CA SER A 63 -7.62 -22.39 14.60
C SER A 63 -6.74 -22.28 13.34
N ARG A 64 -7.16 -22.93 12.26
CA ARG A 64 -6.52 -22.85 10.95
C ARG A 64 -7.43 -22.08 10.00
N PRO A 65 -7.51 -20.74 10.11
CA PRO A 65 -8.31 -19.94 9.18
C PRO A 65 -7.77 -20.07 7.74
N PRO A 66 -8.58 -19.73 6.73
CA PRO A 66 -8.16 -19.80 5.34
C PRO A 66 -6.90 -18.99 5.08
N ASP A 67 -6.23 -19.29 3.97
CA ASP A 67 -5.09 -18.51 3.49
C ASP A 67 -5.60 -17.14 2.99
N THR A 68 -5.19 -16.09 3.68
CA THR A 68 -5.61 -14.71 3.38
C THR A 68 -4.52 -13.87 2.70
N LEU A 69 -3.25 -14.30 2.75
CA LEU A 69 -2.13 -13.50 2.24
C LEU A 69 -2.10 -13.38 0.72
N LEU A 70 -2.36 -14.48 -0.02
CA LEU A 70 -2.41 -14.43 -1.48
C LEU A 70 -3.59 -13.61 -2.02
N PRO A 71 -4.82 -13.77 -1.51
CA PRO A 71 -5.92 -12.87 -1.87
C PRO A 71 -5.59 -11.40 -1.57
N ARG A 72 -5.03 -11.10 -0.38
CA ARG A 72 -4.63 -9.75 0.00
C ARG A 72 -3.56 -9.17 -0.93
N LEU A 73 -2.55 -9.96 -1.32
CA LEU A 73 -1.54 -9.53 -2.28
C LEU A 73 -2.15 -9.23 -3.66
N THR A 74 -3.16 -10.01 -4.08
CA THR A 74 -3.86 -9.78 -5.34
C THR A 74 -4.71 -8.51 -5.29
N GLU A 75 -5.38 -8.27 -4.18
CA GLU A 75 -6.10 -7.02 -3.92
C GLU A 75 -5.16 -5.81 -3.92
N ASN A 76 -4.03 -5.90 -3.21
CA ASN A 76 -3.00 -4.85 -3.21
C ASN A 76 -2.51 -4.53 -4.63
N GLN A 77 -2.28 -5.55 -5.46
CA GLN A 77 -1.90 -5.35 -6.86
C GLN A 77 -2.98 -4.58 -7.64
N THR A 78 -4.24 -4.96 -7.50
CA THR A 78 -5.36 -4.31 -8.18
C THR A 78 -5.48 -2.84 -7.76
N LEU A 79 -5.42 -2.55 -6.47
CA LEU A 79 -5.52 -1.20 -5.93
C LEU A 79 -4.33 -0.31 -6.34
N LEU A 80 -3.12 -0.86 -6.35
CA LEU A 80 -1.93 -0.16 -6.86
C LEU A 80 -2.07 0.20 -8.33
N ALA A 81 -2.52 -0.74 -9.16
CA ALA A 81 -2.76 -0.48 -10.59
C ALA A 81 -3.83 0.60 -10.81
N GLN A 82 -4.92 0.57 -10.02
CA GLN A 82 -5.96 1.59 -10.08
C GLN A 82 -5.45 2.97 -9.66
N ALA A 83 -4.66 3.05 -8.59
CA ALA A 83 -4.07 4.32 -8.14
C ALA A 83 -3.15 4.91 -9.23
N CYS A 84 -2.30 4.09 -9.84
CA CYS A 84 -1.44 4.52 -10.95
C CYS A 84 -2.25 4.97 -12.17
N ALA A 85 -3.34 4.27 -12.52
CA ALA A 85 -4.20 4.67 -13.65
C ALA A 85 -4.82 6.05 -13.42
N LEU A 86 -5.25 6.38 -12.19
CA LEU A 86 -5.75 7.69 -11.84
C LEU A 86 -4.71 8.79 -11.96
N LEU A 87 -3.48 8.53 -11.51
CA LEU A 87 -2.37 9.47 -11.64
C LEU A 87 -1.98 9.69 -13.11
N MET A 88 -1.94 8.63 -13.92
CA MET A 88 -1.68 8.73 -15.36
C MET A 88 -2.75 9.57 -16.09
N GLU A 89 -4.02 9.42 -15.69
CA GLU A 89 -5.09 10.25 -16.25
C GLU A 89 -4.91 11.73 -15.90
N SER A 90 -4.48 12.03 -14.68
CA SER A 90 -4.14 13.41 -14.29
C SER A 90 -3.03 13.99 -15.15
N VAL A 91 -1.99 13.22 -15.46
CA VAL A 91 -0.91 13.63 -16.38
C VAL A 91 -1.46 13.90 -17.78
N ARG A 92 -2.34 13.05 -18.32
CA ARG A 92 -2.96 13.26 -19.64
C ARG A 92 -3.80 14.53 -19.71
N GLN A 93 -4.43 14.89 -18.60
CA GLN A 93 -5.21 16.11 -18.49
C GLN A 93 -4.36 17.36 -18.20
N ASN A 94 -3.03 17.25 -18.29
CA ASN A 94 -2.07 18.30 -17.98
C ASN A 94 -2.25 18.89 -16.57
N ARG A 95 -2.74 18.09 -15.62
CA ARG A 95 -2.84 18.49 -14.20
C ARG A 95 -1.48 18.37 -13.54
N GLN A 96 -1.24 19.21 -12.55
CA GLN A 96 -0.02 19.12 -11.76
C GLN A 96 -0.01 17.84 -10.94
N ILE A 97 1.10 17.11 -11.03
CA ILE A 97 1.40 15.95 -10.20
C ILE A 97 2.55 16.28 -9.25
N THR A 98 2.64 15.60 -8.12
CA THR A 98 3.72 15.77 -7.16
C THR A 98 4.92 14.92 -7.54
N PRO A 99 6.14 15.25 -7.03
CA PRO A 99 7.30 14.36 -7.20
C PRO A 99 7.08 12.93 -6.69
N ALA A 100 6.22 12.75 -5.69
CA ALA A 100 5.85 11.43 -5.20
C ALA A 100 4.97 10.66 -6.20
N ASP A 101 4.06 11.36 -6.88
CA ASP A 101 3.24 10.80 -7.96
C ASP A 101 4.11 10.37 -9.13
N GLU A 102 5.05 11.23 -9.56
CA GLU A 102 6.03 10.92 -10.62
C GLU A 102 6.86 9.70 -10.25
N TRP A 103 7.43 9.68 -9.04
CA TRP A 103 8.22 8.55 -8.58
C TRP A 103 7.44 7.23 -8.62
N LEU A 104 6.17 7.26 -8.22
CA LEU A 104 5.32 6.07 -8.23
C LEU A 104 5.09 5.57 -9.66
N LEU A 105 4.81 6.47 -10.61
CA LEU A 105 4.60 6.13 -12.02
C LEU A 105 5.88 5.58 -12.67
N ASP A 106 7.01 6.23 -12.46
CA ASP A 106 8.30 5.85 -13.04
C ASP A 106 8.80 4.50 -12.53
N ASN A 107 8.48 4.16 -11.28
CA ASN A 107 8.94 2.94 -10.63
C ASN A 107 7.87 1.82 -10.59
N PHE A 108 6.71 2.01 -11.21
CA PHE A 108 5.62 1.03 -11.12
C PHE A 108 6.02 -0.35 -11.65
N TYR A 109 6.85 -0.42 -12.67
CA TYR A 109 7.36 -1.68 -13.21
C TYR A 109 8.16 -2.50 -12.17
N LEU A 110 8.94 -1.83 -11.29
CA LEU A 110 9.65 -2.49 -10.19
C LEU A 110 8.67 -3.05 -9.15
N ILE A 111 7.60 -2.30 -8.88
CA ILE A 111 6.56 -2.74 -7.95
C ILE A 111 5.88 -4.00 -8.46
N GLU A 112 5.51 -4.03 -9.74
CA GLU A 112 4.93 -5.21 -10.37
C GLU A 112 5.89 -6.41 -10.37
N GLU A 113 7.18 -6.17 -10.56
CA GLU A 113 8.19 -7.23 -10.46
C GLU A 113 8.25 -7.80 -9.04
N GLN A 114 8.25 -6.94 -8.00
CA GLN A 114 8.24 -7.38 -6.61
C GLN A 114 6.97 -8.16 -6.26
N ILE A 115 5.82 -7.77 -6.79
CA ILE A 115 4.55 -8.51 -6.63
C ILE A 115 4.64 -9.88 -7.30
N ARG A 116 5.18 -9.97 -8.52
CA ARG A 116 5.40 -11.26 -9.21
C ARG A 116 6.35 -12.18 -8.44
N LEU A 117 7.44 -11.63 -7.92
CA LEU A 117 8.38 -12.37 -7.07
C LEU A 117 7.71 -12.83 -5.78
N ALA A 118 6.92 -11.97 -5.13
CA ALA A 118 6.17 -12.32 -3.94
C ALA A 118 5.21 -13.49 -4.20
N LYS A 119 4.44 -13.45 -5.29
CA LYS A 119 3.53 -14.55 -5.69
C LYS A 119 4.28 -15.85 -5.99
N ARG A 120 5.48 -15.77 -6.56
CA ARG A 120 6.32 -16.95 -6.84
C ARG A 120 6.84 -17.58 -5.55
N HIS A 121 7.26 -16.78 -4.59
CA HIS A 121 7.86 -17.24 -3.35
C HIS A 121 6.87 -17.53 -2.23
N LEU A 122 5.58 -17.23 -2.44
CA LEU A 122 4.49 -17.57 -1.54
C LEU A 122 3.62 -18.69 -2.15
N PRO A 123 4.02 -19.97 -2.03
CA PRO A 123 3.24 -21.08 -2.56
C PRO A 123 1.84 -21.12 -1.93
N LYS A 124 0.86 -21.59 -2.71
CA LYS A 124 -0.51 -21.79 -2.22
C LYS A 124 -0.51 -22.66 -0.97
N GLY A 125 -1.12 -22.16 0.09
CA GLY A 125 -1.22 -22.88 1.35
C GLY A 125 -0.02 -22.77 2.29
N TYR A 126 1.08 -22.13 1.89
CA TYR A 126 2.24 -21.93 2.78
C TYR A 126 1.84 -21.19 4.08
N SER A 127 1.04 -20.14 3.97
CA SER A 127 0.59 -19.38 5.13
C SER A 127 -0.33 -20.19 6.08
N ARG A 128 -0.90 -21.32 5.62
CA ARG A 128 -1.71 -22.19 6.46
C ARG A 128 -0.87 -22.96 7.49
N SER A 129 0.37 -23.22 7.20
CA SER A 129 1.29 -23.93 8.10
C SER A 129 1.91 -23.02 9.14
N LEU A 130 1.83 -21.70 8.97
CA LEU A 130 2.38 -20.73 9.89
C LEU A 130 1.43 -20.49 11.07
N PRO A 131 1.98 -20.33 12.30
CA PRO A 131 1.22 -19.94 13.47
C PRO A 131 0.48 -18.62 13.24
N LYS A 132 -0.82 -18.58 13.56
CA LYS A 132 -1.69 -17.42 13.36
C LYS A 132 -2.14 -16.83 14.67
N LEU A 133 -2.31 -15.53 14.67
CA LEU A 133 -2.84 -14.79 15.82
C LEU A 133 -4.34 -15.07 15.98
N ASP A 134 -4.79 -15.24 17.21
CA ASP A 134 -6.19 -15.40 17.57
C ASP A 134 -6.82 -14.14 18.15
N THR A 135 -6.01 -13.12 18.44
CA THR A 135 -6.43 -11.83 19.01
C THR A 135 -5.70 -10.67 18.31
N GLY A 136 -6.20 -9.46 18.54
CA GLY A 136 -5.57 -8.22 18.08
C GLY A 136 -5.94 -7.80 16.66
N PRO A 137 -5.34 -6.71 16.17
CA PRO A 137 -5.62 -6.13 14.84
C PRO A 137 -5.30 -7.08 13.68
N SER A 138 -4.32 -7.95 13.87
CA SER A 138 -3.86 -8.94 12.88
C SER A 138 -4.43 -10.34 13.12
N GLN A 139 -5.60 -10.44 13.79
CA GLN A 139 -6.27 -11.71 14.04
C GLN A 139 -6.48 -12.50 12.73
N GLY A 140 -6.14 -13.77 12.74
CA GLY A 140 -6.25 -14.68 11.61
C GLY A 140 -5.08 -14.62 10.62
N LEU A 141 -4.17 -13.66 10.77
CA LEU A 141 -2.92 -13.56 9.99
C LEU A 141 -1.77 -14.31 10.68
N PRO A 142 -0.76 -14.76 9.93
CA PRO A 142 0.45 -15.31 10.54
C PRO A 142 1.13 -14.28 11.45
N ARG A 143 1.54 -14.69 12.66
CA ARG A 143 2.21 -13.77 13.58
C ARG A 143 3.50 -13.16 12.99
N VAL A 144 4.21 -13.90 12.13
CA VAL A 144 5.41 -13.40 11.45
C VAL A 144 5.07 -12.31 10.42
N TYR A 145 3.85 -12.26 9.91
CA TYR A 145 3.38 -11.15 9.08
C TYR A 145 3.15 -9.89 9.91
N ASP A 146 2.56 -10.02 11.09
CA ASP A 146 2.37 -8.90 12.02
C ASP A 146 3.72 -8.35 12.51
N ILE A 147 4.67 -9.22 12.84
CA ILE A 147 6.07 -8.84 13.12
C ILE A 147 6.63 -7.97 11.98
N ALA A 148 6.42 -8.35 10.74
CA ALA A 148 6.89 -7.59 9.58
C ALA A 148 6.21 -6.21 9.47
N LEU A 149 4.89 -6.14 9.72
CA LEU A 149 4.14 -4.87 9.70
C LEU A 149 4.63 -3.90 10.79
N GLU A 150 4.85 -4.41 12.00
CA GLU A 150 5.35 -3.62 13.13
C GLU A 150 6.76 -3.08 12.86
N MET A 151 7.65 -3.90 12.33
CA MET A 151 8.97 -3.45 11.94
C MET A 151 8.91 -2.34 10.88
N ILE A 152 8.07 -2.47 9.86
CA ILE A 152 7.88 -1.47 8.81
C ILE A 152 7.33 -0.18 9.38
N SER A 153 6.35 -0.27 10.29
CA SER A 153 5.67 0.89 10.88
C SER A 153 6.61 1.77 11.69
N HIS A 154 7.55 1.17 12.42
CA HIS A 154 8.43 1.89 13.34
C HIS A 154 9.82 2.22 12.79
N SER A 155 10.12 1.80 11.54
CA SER A 155 11.41 2.05 10.87
C SER A 155 11.32 3.02 9.69
N ASP A 156 10.14 3.62 9.43
CA ASP A 156 9.86 4.40 8.21
C ASP A 156 10.21 3.62 6.92
N ALA A 157 9.95 2.31 6.95
CA ALA A 157 10.30 1.34 5.91
C ALA A 157 11.81 1.23 5.60
N ARG A 158 12.66 1.80 6.44
CA ARG A 158 14.13 1.65 6.36
C ARG A 158 14.57 0.47 7.19
N ILE A 159 14.70 -0.67 6.54
CA ILE A 159 14.97 -1.95 7.21
C ILE A 159 16.27 -2.52 6.68
N ASP A 160 17.19 -2.78 7.58
CA ASP A 160 18.44 -3.49 7.28
C ASP A 160 18.47 -4.88 7.94
N ALA A 161 19.42 -5.69 7.53
CA ALA A 161 19.55 -7.05 8.05
C ALA A 161 19.86 -7.08 9.56
N ALA A 162 20.62 -6.10 10.06
CA ALA A 162 20.98 -6.02 11.47
C ALA A 162 19.76 -5.68 12.33
N GLY A 163 18.93 -4.73 11.88
CA GLY A 163 17.67 -4.37 12.56
C GLY A 163 16.67 -5.55 12.58
N ILE A 164 16.53 -6.29 11.47
CA ILE A 164 15.72 -7.51 11.44
C ILE A 164 16.22 -8.53 12.47
N GLN A 165 17.53 -8.79 12.50
CA GLN A 165 18.12 -9.76 13.42
C GLN A 165 17.92 -9.35 14.88
N ALA A 166 18.16 -8.08 15.22
CA ALA A 166 18.01 -7.56 16.57
C ALA A 166 16.54 -7.67 17.05
N PHE A 167 15.59 -7.24 16.22
CA PHE A 167 14.16 -7.32 16.54
C PHE A 167 13.71 -8.78 16.73
N VAL A 168 14.05 -9.66 15.80
CA VAL A 168 13.69 -11.08 15.87
C VAL A 168 14.35 -11.77 17.07
N ALA A 169 15.61 -11.44 17.37
CA ALA A 169 16.28 -11.96 18.56
C ALA A 169 15.58 -11.50 19.85
N ALA A 170 15.23 -10.21 19.94
CA ALA A 170 14.49 -9.66 21.08
C ALA A 170 13.10 -10.31 21.24
N TYR A 171 12.37 -10.52 20.16
CA TYR A 171 11.10 -11.24 20.17
C TYR A 171 11.26 -12.66 20.69
N GLN A 172 12.29 -13.39 20.24
CA GLN A 172 12.55 -14.78 20.62
C GLN A 172 13.02 -14.97 22.07
N VAL A 173 13.45 -13.89 22.75
CA VAL A 173 13.70 -13.94 24.20
C VAL A 173 12.43 -14.32 24.97
N VAL A 174 11.27 -13.88 24.48
CA VAL A 174 9.96 -14.12 25.11
C VAL A 174 9.26 -15.36 24.52
N THR A 175 9.18 -15.41 23.19
CA THR A 175 8.44 -16.46 22.49
C THR A 175 9.24 -16.94 21.27
N PRO A 176 9.68 -18.21 21.26
CA PRO A 176 10.47 -18.73 20.14
C PRO A 176 9.64 -18.80 18.86
N LEU A 177 10.26 -18.45 17.74
CA LEU A 177 9.71 -18.65 16.41
C LEU A 177 10.11 -20.03 15.87
N GLN A 178 9.20 -20.65 15.14
CA GLN A 178 9.47 -21.89 14.44
C GLN A 178 10.39 -21.65 13.25
N LEU A 179 11.13 -22.66 12.81
CA LEU A 179 12.03 -22.55 11.66
C LEU A 179 11.30 -22.07 10.40
N GLY A 180 10.06 -22.56 10.16
CA GLY A 180 9.23 -22.12 9.04
C GLY A 180 8.87 -20.63 9.11
N GLU A 181 8.70 -20.08 10.33
CA GLU A 181 8.44 -18.64 10.51
C GLU A 181 9.70 -17.81 10.23
N LEU A 182 10.86 -18.24 10.70
CA LEU A 182 12.14 -17.57 10.42
C LEU A 182 12.42 -17.50 8.92
N TRP A 183 12.14 -18.58 8.20
CA TRP A 183 12.29 -18.62 6.75
C TRP A 183 11.25 -17.76 6.03
N ALA A 184 10.11 -17.51 6.66
CA ALA A 184 9.07 -16.66 6.11
C ALA A 184 9.36 -15.16 6.25
N ILE A 185 10.24 -14.72 7.15
CA ILE A 185 10.49 -13.29 7.41
C ILE A 185 10.74 -12.49 6.12
N PRO A 186 11.65 -12.88 5.21
CA PRO A 186 11.92 -12.07 4.03
C PRO A 186 10.70 -11.89 3.12
N ILE A 187 9.87 -12.92 2.98
CA ILE A 187 8.65 -12.82 2.17
C ILE A 187 7.57 -11.99 2.88
N MET A 188 7.44 -12.10 4.21
CA MET A 188 6.50 -11.30 4.99
C MET A 188 6.87 -9.82 4.97
N MET A 189 8.17 -9.49 5.08
CA MET A 189 8.66 -8.12 4.91
C MET A 189 8.31 -7.57 3.53
N ARG A 190 8.49 -8.33 2.47
CA ARG A 190 8.11 -7.92 1.11
C ARG A 190 6.60 -7.68 0.99
N LEU A 191 5.78 -8.56 1.54
CA LEU A 191 4.32 -8.39 1.55
C LEU A 191 3.91 -7.14 2.32
N GLY A 192 4.50 -6.90 3.49
CA GLY A 192 4.25 -5.70 4.30
C GLY A 192 4.66 -4.41 3.60
N LEU A 193 5.80 -4.40 2.89
CA LEU A 193 6.22 -3.24 2.10
C LEU A 193 5.27 -2.97 0.92
N ILE A 194 4.79 -4.01 0.22
CA ILE A 194 3.78 -3.86 -0.84
C ILE A 194 2.47 -3.31 -0.26
N GLU A 195 2.06 -3.79 0.91
CA GLU A 195 0.89 -3.30 1.64
C GLU A 195 1.04 -1.81 1.98
N ASN A 196 2.18 -1.40 2.53
CA ASN A 196 2.43 0.00 2.85
C ASN A 196 2.43 0.88 1.61
N LEU A 197 3.08 0.42 0.53
CA LEU A 197 3.12 1.14 -0.73
C LEU A 197 1.72 1.32 -1.33
N ARG A 198 0.85 0.30 -1.27
CA ARG A 198 -0.55 0.42 -1.67
C ARG A 198 -1.26 1.54 -0.90
N ARG A 199 -1.10 1.58 0.43
CA ARG A 199 -1.74 2.60 1.28
C ARG A 199 -1.27 4.01 0.92
N VAL A 200 0.03 4.17 0.65
CA VAL A 200 0.61 5.44 0.19
C VAL A 200 0.08 5.81 -1.20
N ALA A 201 0.08 4.88 -2.16
CA ALA A 201 -0.36 5.13 -3.53
C ALA A 201 -1.83 5.55 -3.59
N ILE A 202 -2.71 4.93 -2.81
CA ILE A 202 -4.12 5.32 -2.71
C ILE A 202 -4.26 6.76 -2.22
N ARG A 203 -3.51 7.15 -1.19
CA ARG A 203 -3.54 8.53 -0.67
C ARG A 203 -3.02 9.55 -1.67
N LEU A 204 -1.97 9.22 -2.41
CA LEU A 204 -1.46 10.08 -3.49
C LEU A 204 -2.53 10.28 -4.57
N ALA A 205 -3.17 9.20 -5.03
CA ALA A 205 -4.25 9.27 -6.02
C ALA A 205 -5.42 10.14 -5.54
N TYR A 206 -5.86 9.97 -4.28
CA TYR A 206 -6.92 10.80 -3.71
C TYR A 206 -6.53 12.26 -3.56
N ALA A 207 -5.33 12.53 -3.05
CA ALA A 207 -4.84 13.91 -2.91
C ALA A 207 -4.76 14.61 -4.28
N ASN A 208 -4.37 13.88 -5.32
CA ASN A 208 -4.35 14.40 -6.69
C ASN A 208 -5.76 14.67 -7.22
N MET A 209 -6.71 13.75 -7.03
CA MET A 209 -8.12 13.94 -7.41
C MET A 209 -8.74 15.15 -6.72
N ASN A 210 -8.54 15.29 -5.40
CA ASN A 210 -9.10 16.39 -4.62
C ASN A 210 -8.54 17.73 -5.07
N ARG A 211 -7.25 17.82 -5.42
CA ARG A 211 -6.66 19.01 -6.03
C ARG A 211 -7.33 19.35 -7.34
N GLY A 212 -7.49 18.39 -8.25
CA GLY A 212 -8.14 18.61 -9.53
C GLY A 212 -9.60 19.08 -9.40
N LEU A 213 -10.34 18.60 -8.41
CA LEU A 213 -11.68 19.10 -8.11
C LEU A 213 -11.65 20.52 -7.58
N ALA A 214 -10.72 20.85 -6.69
CA ALA A 214 -10.56 22.20 -6.16
C ALA A 214 -10.18 23.21 -7.25
N ASP A 215 -9.28 22.85 -8.15
CA ASP A 215 -8.89 23.68 -9.29
C ASP A 215 -10.09 23.94 -10.21
N THR A 216 -10.85 22.91 -10.56
CA THR A 216 -12.07 23.05 -11.39
C THR A 216 -13.10 23.95 -10.73
N TRP A 217 -13.28 23.83 -9.41
CA TRP A 217 -14.19 24.69 -8.66
C TRP A 217 -13.71 26.14 -8.62
N ALA A 218 -12.41 26.37 -8.39
CA ALA A 218 -11.82 27.71 -8.39
C ALA A 218 -11.97 28.39 -9.77
N ASP A 219 -11.69 27.67 -10.86
CA ASP A 219 -11.88 28.19 -12.23
C ASP A 219 -13.33 28.57 -12.50
N THR A 220 -14.28 27.74 -12.05
CA THR A 220 -15.72 28.02 -12.17
C THR A 220 -16.09 29.28 -11.40
N CYS A 221 -15.62 29.43 -10.15
CA CYS A 221 -15.88 30.63 -9.34
C CYS A 221 -15.29 31.90 -9.98
N LEU A 222 -14.07 31.81 -10.53
CA LEU A 222 -13.43 32.96 -11.20
C LEU A 222 -14.16 33.38 -12.47
N LEU A 223 -14.74 32.44 -13.22
CA LEU A 223 -15.58 32.76 -14.38
C LEU A 223 -16.84 33.54 -14.00
N TYR A 224 -17.47 33.19 -12.87
CA TYR A 224 -18.67 33.92 -12.38
C TYR A 224 -18.35 35.27 -11.74
N THR A 225 -17.14 35.46 -11.21
CA THR A 225 -16.73 36.72 -10.56
C THR A 225 -15.99 37.67 -11.49
N SER A 226 -15.62 37.26 -12.71
CA SER A 226 -15.00 38.12 -13.72
C SER A 226 -16.00 39.20 -14.13
N PRO A 227 -15.64 40.51 -14.07
CA PRO A 227 -16.54 41.59 -14.50
C PRO A 227 -16.92 41.39 -15.96
N SER A 228 -18.24 41.49 -16.25
CA SER A 228 -18.75 41.38 -17.61
C SER A 228 -18.05 42.37 -18.53
N PRO A 229 -17.78 42.04 -19.79
CA PRO A 229 -17.26 42.98 -20.78
C PRO A 229 -18.09 44.26 -20.88
N ARG A 230 -19.37 44.23 -20.46
CA ARG A 230 -20.26 45.41 -20.42
C ARG A 230 -19.93 46.39 -19.28
N ASP A 231 -19.25 45.97 -18.22
CA ASP A 231 -18.90 46.85 -17.10
C ASP A 231 -17.66 47.72 -17.39
N ARG A 232 -16.85 47.36 -18.43
CA ARG A 232 -15.70 48.15 -18.86
C ARG A 232 -16.03 49.38 -19.70
N THR A 233 -17.27 49.55 -20.11
CA THR A 233 -17.71 50.68 -20.98
C THR A 233 -18.41 51.81 -20.23
N ARG A 234 -18.40 51.79 -18.90
CA ARG A 234 -18.95 52.87 -18.06
C ARG A 234 -17.84 53.53 -17.22
N SER A 235 -16.88 54.12 -17.86
CA SER A 235 -15.94 55.08 -17.28
C SER A 235 -15.78 56.23 -18.23
#